data_e84e46b3bad87ca3bf107fb0e7de99d0
#
_entry.id   e84e46b3bad87ca3bf107fb0e7de99d0
#
_cell.length_a   1.000
_cell.length_b   1.000
_cell.length_c   1.000
_cell.angle_alpha   90.00
_cell.angle_beta   90.00
_cell.angle_gamma   90.00
#
_symmetry.space_group_name_H-M   'P 1'
#
loop_
_entity.id
_entity.type
_entity.pdbx_description
1 polymer ?
#
loop_
_entity_poly.entity_id
_entity_poly.type
_entity_poly.pdbx_seq_one_letter_code
_entity_poly.pdbx_strand_id
1 'polypeptide(L)'
;MDTVTRRKFLIASGVVGGGALAAGLGTWALTDILDTAGDRAGDSGRTLVVVTLYGGNDGLNTVIPYADPAYHDARAELAYRPEEVKRLDDHTGLNPALGGLHTLFGQGRLAVLRGVGYPKPDRSHFRSMDIWQTGQPDRPGSTGWLGRWLDGAGGDPRLAVSFEPALPPLLAGER
;
A
#
# COMPACT_ATOMS: atom_id res chain seq x y z
N MET A 1 -26.03 0.97 20.09
CA MET A 1 -25.05 1.04 18.97
C MET A 1 -25.31 2.33 18.21
N ASP A 2 -24.44 3.30 18.36
CA ASP A 2 -24.68 4.68 17.94
C ASP A 2 -24.78 4.85 16.43
N THR A 3 -25.95 5.23 15.93
CA THR A 3 -26.22 5.61 14.55
C THR A 3 -25.40 6.84 14.06
N VAL A 4 -24.81 7.57 14.99
CA VAL A 4 -23.98 8.74 14.73
C VAL A 4 -22.65 8.34 14.05
N THR A 5 -22.09 7.18 14.34
CA THR A 5 -20.81 6.73 13.81
C THR A 5 -20.90 6.33 12.33
N ARG A 6 -22.00 5.69 11.91
CA ARG A 6 -22.25 5.30 10.51
C ARG A 6 -22.47 6.53 9.61
N ARG A 7 -23.20 7.52 10.12
CA ARG A 7 -23.49 8.74 9.36
C ARG A 7 -22.22 9.60 9.16
N LYS A 8 -21.38 9.72 10.16
CA LYS A 8 -20.08 10.41 10.04
C LYS A 8 -19.12 9.67 9.08
N PHE A 9 -19.11 8.34 9.10
CA PHE A 9 -18.32 7.54 8.18
C PHE A 9 -18.78 7.70 6.72
N LEU A 10 -20.10 7.66 6.47
CA LEU A 10 -20.66 7.84 5.13
C LEU A 10 -20.49 9.28 4.60
N ILE A 11 -20.50 10.28 5.46
CA ILE A 11 -20.24 11.67 5.07
C ILE A 11 -18.74 11.84 4.75
N ALA A 12 -17.83 11.26 5.52
CA ALA A 12 -16.40 11.30 5.26
C ALA A 12 -16.04 10.59 3.94
N SER A 13 -16.65 9.43 3.65
CA SER A 13 -16.43 8.71 2.40
C SER A 13 -17.10 9.37 1.18
N GLY A 14 -18.22 10.07 1.37
CA GLY A 14 -18.91 10.82 0.31
C GLY A 14 -18.21 12.11 -0.13
N VAL A 15 -17.40 12.71 0.73
CA VAL A 15 -16.64 13.94 0.44
C VAL A 15 -15.39 13.65 -0.40
N VAL A 16 -14.87 12.43 -0.34
CA VAL A 16 -13.71 11.99 -1.16
C VAL A 16 -14.08 11.73 -2.63
N GLY A 17 -15.36 11.49 -2.93
CA GLY A 17 -15.85 11.24 -4.30
C GLY A 17 -16.21 12.48 -5.12
N GLY A 18 -16.26 13.67 -4.53
CA GLY A 18 -16.62 14.92 -5.21
C GLY A 18 -15.50 15.94 -5.12
N GLY A 19 -14.71 16.04 -6.19
CA GLY A 19 -13.51 16.86 -6.32
C GLY A 19 -13.57 18.25 -5.70
N ALA A 20 -12.83 18.41 -4.63
CA ALA A 20 -12.08 19.58 -4.20
C ALA A 20 -11.38 19.22 -2.87
N LEU A 21 -10.22 18.66 -2.93
CA LEU A 21 -9.32 18.50 -1.79
C LEU A 21 -8.79 19.88 -1.38
N ALA A 22 -9.46 20.56 -0.46
CA ALA A 22 -8.76 21.47 0.43
C ALA A 22 -7.86 20.61 1.31
N ALA A 23 -6.54 20.73 1.11
CA ALA A 23 -5.50 19.87 1.70
C ALA A 23 -5.43 19.85 3.27
N GLY A 24 -6.38 20.45 3.94
CA GLY A 24 -6.48 20.50 5.41
C GLY A 24 -7.50 19.52 6.00
N LEU A 25 -8.59 19.20 5.30
CA LEU A 25 -9.68 18.39 5.89
C LEU A 25 -9.42 16.88 5.80
N GLY A 26 -8.60 16.44 4.84
CA GLY A 26 -8.28 15.02 4.69
C GLY A 26 -7.35 14.50 5.80
N THR A 27 -6.45 15.33 6.32
CA THR A 27 -5.52 14.93 7.38
C THR A 27 -6.21 14.79 8.73
N TRP A 28 -7.16 15.63 9.05
CA TRP A 28 -7.93 15.54 10.30
C TRP A 28 -8.82 14.29 10.36
N ALA A 29 -9.48 13.96 9.24
CA ALA A 29 -10.29 12.75 9.19
C ALA A 29 -9.45 11.47 9.31
N LEU A 30 -8.26 11.45 8.74
CA LEU A 30 -7.36 10.30 8.84
C LEU A 30 -6.78 10.14 10.24
N THR A 31 -6.34 11.25 10.89
CA THR A 31 -5.86 11.20 12.27
C THR A 31 -6.96 10.77 13.24
N ASP A 32 -8.18 11.29 13.12
CA ASP A 32 -9.33 10.91 13.97
C ASP A 32 -9.70 9.43 13.80
N ILE A 33 -9.59 8.89 12.58
CA ILE A 33 -9.80 7.46 12.31
C ILE A 33 -8.68 6.61 12.91
N LEU A 34 -7.42 7.03 12.78
CA LEU A 34 -6.28 6.31 13.31
C LEU A 34 -6.25 6.33 14.84
N ASP A 35 -6.58 7.45 15.47
CA ASP A 35 -6.71 7.58 16.92
C ASP A 35 -7.87 6.71 17.45
N THR A 36 -9.03 6.73 16.76
CA THR A 36 -10.17 5.88 17.10
C THR A 36 -9.89 4.40 16.89
N ALA A 37 -9.07 4.02 15.89
CA ALA A 37 -8.64 2.65 15.67
C ALA A 37 -7.63 2.20 16.73
N GLY A 38 -6.75 3.09 17.17
CA GLY A 38 -5.80 2.85 18.27
C GLY A 38 -6.49 2.50 19.58
N ASP A 39 -7.58 3.20 19.92
CA ASP A 39 -8.37 2.97 21.14
C ASP A 39 -9.18 1.66 21.11
N ARG A 40 -9.37 1.10 19.90
CA ARG A 40 -10.17 -0.13 19.69
C ARG A 40 -9.36 -1.35 19.31
N ALA A 41 -8.08 -1.20 19.02
CA ALA A 41 -7.20 -2.33 18.77
C ALA A 41 -7.06 -3.14 20.06
N GLY A 42 -7.72 -4.29 20.09
CA GLY A 42 -7.57 -5.22 21.20
C GLY A 42 -6.12 -5.56 21.44
N ASP A 43 -5.81 -6.00 22.58
CA ASP A 43 -4.57 -6.42 23.31
C ASP A 43 -3.18 -6.34 22.61
N SER A 44 -3.08 -6.10 21.29
CA SER A 44 -1.80 -5.96 20.56
C SER A 44 -1.41 -4.51 20.25
N GLY A 45 -2.35 -3.55 20.30
CA GLY A 45 -2.08 -2.12 20.05
C GLY A 45 -1.42 -1.79 18.71
N ARG A 46 -1.47 -2.70 17.72
CA ARG A 46 -0.79 -2.55 16.43
C ARG A 46 -1.79 -2.42 15.29
N THR A 47 -1.57 -1.42 14.45
CA THR A 47 -2.36 -1.19 13.23
C THR A 47 -1.50 -1.47 12.01
N LEU A 48 -2.01 -2.30 11.08
CA LEU A 48 -1.43 -2.50 9.77
C LEU A 48 -2.07 -1.52 8.77
N VAL A 49 -1.26 -0.68 8.16
CA VAL A 49 -1.69 0.17 7.04
C VAL A 49 -1.11 -0.39 5.75
N VAL A 50 -1.97 -0.77 4.81
CA VAL A 50 -1.57 -1.24 3.48
C VAL A 50 -1.79 -0.13 2.48
N VAL A 51 -0.74 0.27 1.78
CA VAL A 51 -0.80 1.25 0.69
C VAL A 51 -0.46 0.54 -0.61
N THR A 52 -1.44 0.38 -1.49
CA THR A 52 -1.24 -0.24 -2.80
C THR A 52 -0.94 0.84 -3.83
N LEU A 53 0.24 0.76 -4.44
CA LEU A 53 0.61 1.59 -5.58
C LEU A 53 0.24 0.83 -6.86
N TYR A 54 -0.98 1.05 -7.35
CA TYR A 54 -1.49 0.41 -8.56
C TYR A 54 -0.62 0.69 -9.80
N GLY A 55 -1.00 0.20 -10.96
CA GLY A 55 -0.21 0.15 -12.19
C GLY A 55 0.47 1.44 -12.69
N GLY A 56 0.23 2.58 -12.07
CA GLY A 56 0.94 3.83 -12.35
C GLY A 56 2.29 3.99 -11.66
N ASN A 57 2.65 3.11 -10.73
CA ASN A 57 3.94 3.19 -10.06
C ASN A 57 5.05 2.51 -10.89
N ASP A 58 6.15 3.23 -11.11
CA ASP A 58 7.38 2.66 -11.67
C ASP A 58 8.29 2.20 -10.52
N GLY A 59 8.33 0.89 -10.30
CA GLY A 59 9.11 0.27 -9.22
C GLY A 59 10.61 0.56 -9.33
N LEU A 60 11.16 0.64 -10.55
CA LEU A 60 12.57 0.96 -10.79
C LEU A 60 12.87 2.45 -10.59
N ASN A 61 11.86 3.31 -10.55
CA ASN A 61 11.99 4.71 -10.13
C ASN A 61 11.64 4.94 -8.67
N THR A 62 11.11 3.94 -7.99
CA THR A 62 10.86 3.96 -6.54
C THR A 62 12.07 3.47 -5.76
N VAL A 63 12.55 2.26 -6.10
CA VAL A 63 13.79 1.66 -5.58
C VAL A 63 14.72 1.45 -6.76
N ILE A 64 15.75 2.27 -6.83
CA ILE A 64 16.59 2.46 -8.01
C ILE A 64 17.86 1.62 -7.86
N PRO A 65 18.11 0.63 -8.75
CA PRO A 65 19.33 -0.16 -8.75
C PRO A 65 20.46 0.60 -9.47
N TYR A 66 20.87 1.72 -8.90
CA TYR A 66 21.76 2.70 -9.56
C TYR A 66 23.16 2.16 -9.93
N ALA A 67 23.58 1.06 -9.32
CA ALA A 67 24.86 0.43 -9.64
C ALA A 67 24.75 -0.69 -10.70
N ASP A 68 23.52 -1.03 -11.16
CA ASP A 68 23.32 -2.08 -12.15
C ASP A 68 23.47 -1.51 -13.58
N PRO A 69 24.45 -1.98 -14.37
CA PRO A 69 24.60 -1.55 -15.76
C PRO A 69 23.33 -1.80 -16.60
N ALA A 70 22.62 -2.90 -16.37
CA ALA A 70 21.41 -3.23 -17.12
C ALA A 70 20.28 -2.22 -16.86
N TYR A 71 20.25 -1.60 -15.68
CA TYR A 71 19.31 -0.51 -15.40
C TYR A 71 19.58 0.70 -16.29
N HIS A 72 20.85 1.09 -16.43
CA HIS A 72 21.24 2.23 -17.26
C HIS A 72 21.05 1.94 -18.75
N ASP A 73 21.42 0.75 -19.20
CA ASP A 73 21.26 0.33 -20.61
C ASP A 73 19.77 0.28 -21.02
N ALA A 74 18.89 -0.20 -20.14
CA ALA A 74 17.47 -0.31 -20.43
C ALA A 74 16.70 1.00 -20.30
N ARG A 75 17.20 1.97 -19.55
CA ARG A 75 16.48 3.20 -19.20
C ARG A 75 17.04 4.47 -19.82
N ALA A 76 18.23 4.42 -20.37
CA ALA A 76 18.88 5.55 -21.03
C ALA A 76 18.72 6.86 -20.23
N GLU A 77 18.00 7.84 -20.82
CA GLU A 77 17.78 9.17 -20.21
C GLU A 77 16.85 9.15 -18.96
N LEU A 78 16.11 8.05 -18.73
CA LEU A 78 15.24 7.90 -17.55
C LEU A 78 15.99 7.35 -16.33
N ALA A 79 17.23 6.89 -16.51
CA ALA A 79 18.02 6.35 -15.43
C ALA A 79 18.55 7.47 -14.52
N TYR A 80 18.36 7.29 -13.21
CA TYR A 80 19.00 8.16 -12.22
C TYR A 80 20.47 7.82 -12.06
N ARG A 81 21.30 8.84 -11.94
CA ARG A 81 22.72 8.69 -11.64
C ARG A 81 22.94 8.42 -10.14
N PRO A 82 24.07 7.80 -9.75
CA PRO A 82 24.35 7.46 -8.36
C PRO A 82 24.31 8.65 -7.38
N GLU A 83 24.62 9.85 -7.84
CA GLU A 83 24.60 11.08 -7.04
C GLU A 83 23.20 11.68 -6.85
N GLU A 84 22.24 11.26 -7.67
CA GLU A 84 20.87 11.78 -7.63
C GLU A 84 19.98 10.99 -6.65
N VAL A 85 20.34 9.76 -6.34
CA VAL A 85 19.52 8.87 -5.52
C VAL A 85 19.78 9.06 -4.02
N LYS A 86 18.80 8.71 -3.21
CA LYS A 86 18.97 8.55 -1.77
C LYS A 86 19.47 7.14 -1.47
N ARG A 87 20.76 6.97 -1.30
CA ARG A 87 21.40 5.66 -1.16
C ARG A 87 20.87 4.87 0.03
N LEU A 88 20.56 3.60 -0.20
CA LEU A 88 20.25 2.61 0.83
C LEU A 88 21.46 1.71 1.12
N ASP A 89 22.15 1.32 0.08
CA ASP A 89 23.37 0.50 0.09
C ASP A 89 24.26 0.88 -1.11
N ASP A 90 25.31 0.10 -1.37
CA ASP A 90 26.24 0.35 -2.48
C ASP A 90 25.65 0.07 -3.87
N HIS A 91 24.45 -0.51 -3.94
CA HIS A 91 23.83 -0.95 -5.18
C HIS A 91 22.48 -0.27 -5.46
N THR A 92 21.79 0.13 -4.41
CA THR A 92 20.41 0.63 -4.52
C THR A 92 20.17 1.91 -3.74
N GLY A 93 19.22 2.68 -4.23
CA GLY A 93 18.76 3.90 -3.58
C GLY A 93 17.27 4.12 -3.78
N LEU A 94 16.69 5.02 -3.02
CA LEU A 94 15.33 5.50 -3.19
C LEU A 94 15.31 6.70 -4.15
N ASN A 95 14.16 6.89 -4.76
CA ASN A 95 13.88 8.12 -5.51
C ASN A 95 14.21 9.37 -4.69
N PRO A 96 14.76 10.43 -5.28
CA PRO A 96 15.10 11.67 -4.57
C PRO A 96 13.93 12.26 -3.77
N ALA A 97 12.70 12.10 -4.26
CA ALA A 97 11.48 12.59 -3.60
C ALA A 97 11.12 11.83 -2.29
N LEU A 98 11.68 10.63 -2.07
CA LEU A 98 11.36 9.77 -0.94
C LEU A 98 12.24 10.02 0.30
N GLY A 99 12.52 11.29 0.60
CA GLY A 99 13.35 11.69 1.75
C GLY A 99 12.86 11.15 3.09
N GLY A 100 11.54 11.13 3.31
CA GLY A 100 10.95 10.58 4.53
C GLY A 100 11.21 9.08 4.70
N LEU A 101 11.07 8.29 3.63
CA LEU A 101 11.39 6.86 3.66
C LEU A 101 12.89 6.63 3.86
N HIS A 102 13.76 7.44 3.26
CA HIS A 102 15.20 7.35 3.48
C HIS A 102 15.57 7.62 4.95
N THR A 103 14.92 8.59 5.59
CA THR A 103 15.11 8.85 7.04
C THR A 103 14.68 7.65 7.88
N LEU A 104 13.52 7.04 7.57
CA LEU A 104 13.06 5.84 8.26
C LEU A 104 14.02 4.65 8.07
N PHE A 105 14.62 4.52 6.88
CA PHE A 105 15.62 3.50 6.62
C PHE A 105 16.85 3.68 7.52
N GLY A 106 17.39 4.90 7.59
CA GLY A 106 18.53 5.21 8.46
C GLY A 106 18.25 5.00 9.96
N GLN A 107 16.97 5.04 10.36
CA GLN A 107 16.51 4.74 11.72
C GLN A 107 16.25 3.24 11.98
N GLY A 108 16.47 2.36 10.98
CA GLY A 108 16.13 0.93 11.08
C GLY A 108 14.62 0.65 11.13
N ARG A 109 13.79 1.59 10.67
CA ARG A 109 12.31 1.53 10.68
C ARG A 109 11.69 1.27 9.31
N LEU A 110 12.49 1.07 8.28
CA LEU A 110 12.08 0.69 6.94
C LEU A 110 12.84 -0.54 6.50
N ALA A 111 12.12 -1.54 6.03
CA ALA A 111 12.67 -2.67 5.29
C ALA A 111 12.24 -2.57 3.82
N VAL A 112 13.18 -2.83 2.92
CA VAL A 112 12.91 -2.87 1.47
C VAL A 112 13.09 -4.31 0.99
N LEU A 113 11.98 -4.92 0.52
CA LEU A 113 11.99 -6.26 -0.03
C LEU A 113 12.06 -6.17 -1.56
N ARG A 114 13.11 -6.73 -2.13
CA ARG A 114 13.35 -6.75 -3.58
C ARG A 114 13.18 -8.17 -4.14
N GLY A 115 12.95 -8.27 -5.45
CA GLY A 115 12.82 -9.55 -6.12
C GLY A 115 11.54 -10.32 -5.74
N VAL A 116 10.54 -9.64 -5.18
CA VAL A 116 9.25 -10.23 -4.87
C VAL A 116 8.43 -10.36 -6.15
N GLY A 117 7.99 -11.56 -6.44
CA GLY A 117 7.23 -11.86 -7.65
C GLY A 117 6.61 -13.25 -7.58
N TYR A 118 6.16 -13.75 -8.71
CA TYR A 118 5.58 -15.08 -8.84
C TYR A 118 6.07 -15.76 -10.14
N PRO A 119 6.06 -17.11 -10.22
CA PRO A 119 6.46 -17.82 -11.43
C PRO A 119 5.58 -17.46 -12.63
N LYS A 120 6.19 -17.31 -13.82
CA LYS A 120 5.50 -16.97 -15.08
C LYS A 120 4.66 -15.69 -14.95
N PRO A 121 5.30 -14.52 -14.71
CA PRO A 121 4.59 -13.28 -14.45
C PRO A 121 3.70 -12.89 -15.62
N ASP A 122 2.46 -12.51 -15.33
CA ASP A 122 1.51 -11.99 -16.29
C ASP A 122 1.80 -10.50 -16.55
N ARG A 123 1.74 -10.08 -17.80
CA ARG A 123 1.97 -8.68 -18.21
C ARG A 123 0.70 -7.83 -18.20
N SER A 124 -0.46 -8.43 -17.95
CA SER A 124 -1.71 -7.69 -17.74
C SER A 124 -1.71 -7.05 -16.35
N HIS A 125 -1.86 -5.74 -16.29
CA HIS A 125 -1.99 -5.03 -15.02
C HIS A 125 -3.14 -5.57 -14.17
N PHE A 126 -4.29 -5.86 -14.80
CA PHE A 126 -5.46 -6.39 -14.10
C PHE A 126 -5.17 -7.76 -13.50
N ARG A 127 -4.60 -8.67 -14.26
CA ARG A 127 -4.28 -10.02 -13.77
C ARG A 127 -3.18 -9.97 -12.70
N SER A 128 -2.15 -9.17 -12.88
CA SER A 128 -1.10 -8.99 -11.88
C SER A 128 -1.65 -8.45 -10.57
N MET A 129 -2.52 -7.44 -10.63
CA MET A 129 -3.15 -6.89 -9.42
C MET A 129 -4.04 -7.91 -8.72
N ASP A 130 -4.82 -8.70 -9.47
CA ASP A 130 -5.61 -9.81 -8.93
C ASP A 130 -4.71 -10.82 -8.18
N ILE A 131 -3.58 -11.20 -8.77
CA ILE A 131 -2.61 -12.11 -8.14
C ILE A 131 -2.04 -11.52 -6.85
N TRP A 132 -1.63 -10.24 -6.86
CA TRP A 132 -1.10 -9.58 -5.67
C TRP A 132 -2.14 -9.45 -4.56
N GLN A 133 -3.39 -9.19 -4.90
CA GLN A 133 -4.47 -9.05 -3.93
C GLN A 133 -4.94 -10.41 -3.38
N THR A 134 -4.96 -11.44 -4.23
CA THR A 134 -5.40 -12.78 -3.81
C THR A 134 -4.25 -13.63 -3.24
N GLY A 135 -3.00 -13.37 -3.63
CA GLY A 135 -1.86 -14.23 -3.34
C GLY A 135 -1.95 -15.59 -4.02
N GLN A 136 -2.70 -15.71 -5.13
CA GLN A 136 -2.97 -16.98 -5.83
C GLN A 136 -2.56 -16.88 -7.31
N PRO A 137 -1.26 -17.11 -7.65
CA PRO A 137 -0.79 -16.97 -9.02
C PRO A 137 -1.26 -18.09 -9.94
N ASP A 138 -1.50 -19.30 -9.40
CA ASP A 138 -1.79 -20.49 -10.17
C ASP A 138 -3.24 -20.60 -10.63
N ARG A 139 -4.14 -19.87 -10.00
CA ARG A 139 -5.58 -19.90 -10.29
C ARG A 139 -6.23 -18.54 -9.99
N PRO A 140 -7.37 -18.22 -10.61
CA PRO A 140 -8.19 -17.10 -10.19
C PRO A 140 -8.65 -17.31 -8.73
N GLY A 141 -8.48 -16.29 -7.90
CA GLY A 141 -8.93 -16.33 -6.51
C GLY A 141 -10.19 -15.48 -6.31
N SER A 142 -11.13 -15.96 -5.50
CA SER A 142 -12.32 -15.22 -5.08
C SER A 142 -12.12 -14.47 -3.77
N THR A 143 -11.06 -14.80 -3.02
CA THR A 143 -10.75 -14.20 -1.72
C THR A 143 -9.35 -13.59 -1.71
N GLY A 144 -9.21 -12.45 -1.03
CA GLY A 144 -7.94 -11.77 -0.81
C GLY A 144 -7.13 -12.42 0.32
N TRP A 145 -5.80 -12.24 0.27
CA TRP A 145 -4.96 -12.79 1.33
C TRP A 145 -5.24 -12.16 2.70
N LEU A 146 -5.60 -10.87 2.73
CA LEU A 146 -5.96 -10.18 3.96
C LEU A 146 -7.37 -10.54 4.42
N GLY A 147 -8.32 -10.71 3.49
CA GLY A 147 -9.66 -11.21 3.80
C GLY A 147 -9.63 -12.57 4.49
N ARG A 148 -8.84 -13.52 3.95
CA ARG A 148 -8.65 -14.83 4.59
C ARG A 148 -8.02 -14.73 5.99
N TRP A 149 -7.10 -13.80 6.19
CA TRP A 149 -6.54 -13.54 7.51
C TRP A 149 -7.60 -12.99 8.49
N LEU A 150 -8.44 -12.06 8.04
CA LEU A 150 -9.55 -11.50 8.82
C LEU A 150 -10.58 -12.55 9.21
N ASP A 151 -10.91 -13.47 8.29
CA ASP A 151 -11.78 -14.62 8.59
C ASP A 151 -11.22 -15.46 9.75
N GLY A 152 -9.90 -15.71 9.74
CA GLY A 152 -9.20 -16.41 10.81
C GLY A 152 -9.15 -15.62 12.14
N ALA A 153 -9.22 -14.31 12.08
CA ALA A 153 -9.23 -13.41 13.24
C ALA A 153 -10.63 -13.20 13.86
N GLY A 154 -11.63 -13.97 13.42
CA GLY A 154 -13.00 -13.93 13.97
C GLY A 154 -14.00 -13.18 13.11
N GLY A 155 -13.62 -12.62 11.97
CA GLY A 155 -14.54 -12.04 10.97
C GLY A 155 -15.25 -10.76 11.44
N ASP A 156 -14.75 -10.03 12.43
CA ASP A 156 -15.34 -8.75 12.83
C ASP A 156 -15.08 -7.71 11.72
N PRO A 157 -16.14 -7.19 11.06
CA PRO A 157 -16.00 -6.23 9.95
C PRO A 157 -15.37 -4.88 10.36
N ARG A 158 -15.19 -4.65 11.66
CA ARG A 158 -14.54 -3.45 12.19
C ARG A 158 -13.02 -3.57 12.25
N LEU A 159 -12.46 -4.77 12.02
CA LEU A 159 -11.02 -5.01 12.05
C LEU A 159 -10.31 -4.47 10.81
N ALA A 160 -11.04 -4.15 9.74
CA ALA A 160 -10.46 -3.57 8.54
C ALA A 160 -11.31 -2.43 7.97
N VAL A 161 -10.64 -1.42 7.44
CA VAL A 161 -11.27 -0.27 6.77
C VAL A 161 -10.55 -0.04 5.44
N SER A 162 -11.31 0.06 4.35
CA SER A 162 -10.81 0.48 3.04
C SER A 162 -11.28 1.90 2.74
N PHE A 163 -10.40 2.68 2.12
CA PHE A 163 -10.69 4.03 1.62
C PHE A 163 -10.99 4.02 0.11
N GLU A 164 -11.10 2.85 -0.49
CA GLU A 164 -11.46 2.71 -1.90
C GLU A 164 -12.98 2.80 -2.10
N PRO A 165 -13.46 3.22 -3.28
CA PRO A 165 -14.91 3.38 -3.56
C PRO A 165 -15.68 2.04 -3.56
N ALA A 166 -14.98 0.92 -3.70
CA ALA A 166 -15.52 -0.44 -3.63
C ALA A 166 -14.63 -1.30 -2.74
N LEU A 167 -15.17 -2.40 -2.22
CA LEU A 167 -14.39 -3.37 -1.46
C LEU A 167 -13.28 -3.95 -2.37
N PRO A 168 -11.99 -3.73 -2.03
CA PRO A 168 -10.92 -4.31 -2.84
C PRO A 168 -10.88 -5.83 -2.66
N PRO A 169 -10.54 -6.59 -3.72
CA PRO A 169 -10.38 -8.05 -3.64
C PRO A 169 -9.44 -8.49 -2.51
N LEU A 170 -8.48 -7.66 -2.14
CA LEU A 170 -7.57 -7.86 -1.01
C LEU A 170 -8.30 -8.18 0.31
N LEU A 171 -9.44 -7.54 0.55
CA LEU A 171 -10.24 -7.67 1.78
C LEU A 171 -11.39 -8.66 1.64
N ALA A 172 -11.65 -9.22 0.47
CA ALA A 172 -12.70 -10.21 0.28
C ALA A 172 -12.38 -11.49 1.06
N GLY A 173 -13.25 -11.87 1.99
CA GLY A 173 -13.21 -13.11 2.77
C GLY A 173 -14.21 -14.14 2.26
N GLU A 174 -14.32 -15.26 2.98
CA GLU A 174 -15.34 -16.29 2.78
C GLU A 174 -16.57 -16.06 3.66
N ARG A 175 -16.47 -15.13 4.64
CA ARG A 175 -17.48 -14.85 5.66
C ARG A 175 -17.86 -13.37 5.71
#